data_309834d532fd6cacd4266cdcd225ebb3
#
_entry.id   309834d532fd6cacd4266cdcd225ebb3
#
_cell.length_a   1.000
_cell.length_b   1.000
_cell.length_c   1.000
_cell.angle_alpha   90.00
_cell.angle_beta   90.00
_cell.angle_gamma   90.00
#
_symmetry.space_group_name_H-M   'P 1'
#
loop_
_entity.id
_entity.type
_entity.pdbx_description
1 polymer ?
#
loop_
_entity_poly.entity_id
_entity_poly.type
_entity_poly.pdbx_seq_one_letter_code
_entity_poly.pdbx_strand_id
1 'polypeptide(L)'
;MQITIRPEVKQHKISRYLYGHFAEHIGRCIYNGIWAGEDSAIKNEKGIRLDTAEALKKVALPALRWPGGCFADSYHWKDGIGPKDKRPKRHNLWWNQPETNQFGTDEFMRFCARIGTEPYICVNVGSGTVEEACAWVEYCNSSQDTAITGQRRTNGHPEPYNVKFWGVGNENWGCGGAMEPEHYADLYRQFAGYMRPTGGDIKLIACGSHPGIIDWDERFLVKLKPALVLVDYIALNIYTGGSPEVNFTDEDYYRTIAGVITMDDNIKRASGLTQSYSAYGHPIGVIMDEWGTWYKEAVVENGVCQQSTMRDALFTAASFHCFHKFDRLFMTNMAQTVNVLQALILTKGSKAVLTPTYHVYEMFMPHRDAAVVPAELNGNPALNLPDGKKKDAVSVSASVSDDGKELFVSIANLDLKNNIDADLRVISGQKWEIKEIRQLSAKDIHTHNTFEEPDMVKPAEIRAKEIKKFPAMSVTAVKMKTVS
;
A
#
# COMPACT_ATOMS: atom_id res chain seq x y z
N MET A 1 -17.44 26.81 6.57
CA MET A 1 -16.37 26.80 5.58
C MET A 1 -16.91 26.55 4.18
N GLN A 2 -16.09 26.67 3.11
CA GLN A 2 -16.52 26.38 1.74
C GLN A 2 -15.52 25.41 1.09
N ILE A 3 -16.04 24.40 0.39
CA ILE A 3 -15.27 23.46 -0.44
C ILE A 3 -15.66 23.72 -1.89
N THR A 4 -14.74 24.19 -2.71
CA THR A 4 -14.98 24.53 -4.12
C THR A 4 -14.26 23.55 -5.03
N ILE A 5 -15.00 22.86 -5.90
CA ILE A 5 -14.49 21.88 -6.85
C ILE A 5 -14.60 22.41 -8.28
N ARG A 6 -13.57 22.21 -9.11
CA ARG A 6 -13.50 22.64 -10.53
C ARG A 6 -13.25 21.42 -11.44
N PRO A 7 -14.28 20.66 -11.83
CA PRO A 7 -14.11 19.38 -12.54
C PRO A 7 -13.52 19.51 -13.96
N GLU A 8 -13.62 20.68 -14.60
CA GLU A 8 -13.03 20.90 -15.92
C GLU A 8 -11.50 21.08 -15.89
N VAL A 9 -10.92 21.39 -14.72
CA VAL A 9 -9.47 21.63 -14.57
C VAL A 9 -8.80 20.30 -14.23
N LYS A 10 -8.76 19.38 -15.20
CA LYS A 10 -8.11 18.09 -15.03
C LYS A 10 -6.60 18.25 -14.90
N GLN A 11 -6.04 17.57 -13.91
CA GLN A 11 -4.60 17.44 -13.67
C GLN A 11 -4.13 16.03 -14.11
N HIS A 12 -3.19 15.45 -13.39
CA HIS A 12 -2.73 14.08 -13.61
C HIS A 12 -3.78 13.04 -13.19
N LYS A 13 -3.62 11.80 -13.68
CA LYS A 13 -4.42 10.66 -13.23
C LYS A 13 -3.91 10.12 -11.90
N ILE A 14 -4.82 9.78 -11.01
CA ILE A 14 -4.54 9.05 -9.79
C ILE A 14 -4.21 7.61 -10.19
N SER A 15 -2.96 7.20 -10.01
CA SER A 15 -2.58 5.81 -10.26
C SER A 15 -3.41 4.86 -9.38
N ARG A 16 -4.02 3.84 -10.00
CA ARG A 16 -4.72 2.80 -9.20
C ARG A 16 -3.79 2.14 -8.20
N TYR A 17 -2.50 2.06 -8.52
CA TYR A 17 -1.50 1.43 -7.66
C TYR A 17 -1.20 2.20 -6.37
N LEU A 18 -1.71 3.43 -6.19
CA LEU A 18 -1.68 4.13 -4.89
C LEU A 18 -2.48 3.40 -3.80
N TYR A 19 -3.29 2.40 -4.19
CA TYR A 19 -4.09 1.57 -3.30
C TYR A 19 -3.54 0.15 -3.15
N GLY A 20 -2.24 -0.05 -3.44
CA GLY A 20 -1.53 -1.29 -3.28
C GLY A 20 -1.35 -1.69 -1.82
N HIS A 21 -0.94 -2.92 -1.63
CA HIS A 21 -0.74 -3.49 -0.32
C HIS A 21 0.47 -4.42 -0.28
N PHE A 22 0.81 -4.87 0.91
CA PHE A 22 1.99 -5.62 1.24
C PHE A 22 1.65 -6.87 2.05
N ALA A 23 2.28 -7.98 1.74
CA ALA A 23 2.18 -9.24 2.47
C ALA A 23 3.56 -9.83 2.68
N GLU A 24 3.85 -10.24 3.90
CA GLU A 24 5.14 -10.79 4.30
C GLU A 24 4.99 -12.08 5.08
N HIS A 25 6.01 -12.94 5.04
CA HIS A 25 6.14 -14.10 5.91
C HIS A 25 6.48 -13.66 7.35
N ILE A 26 5.55 -12.97 7.98
CA ILE A 26 5.62 -12.44 9.34
C ILE A 26 4.34 -12.71 10.10
N GLY A 27 4.45 -13.12 11.36
CA GLY A 27 3.31 -13.37 12.22
C GLY A 27 2.26 -14.28 11.55
N ARG A 28 1.06 -13.76 11.41
CA ARG A 28 -0.06 -14.46 10.77
C ARG A 28 -0.54 -13.79 9.48
N CYS A 29 0.32 -13.04 8.77
CA CYS A 29 -0.05 -12.43 7.51
C CYS A 29 -0.29 -13.50 6.43
N ILE A 30 0.69 -14.37 6.22
CA ILE A 30 0.56 -15.49 5.27
C ILE A 30 -0.20 -16.64 5.91
N TYR A 31 0.41 -17.34 6.88
CA TYR A 31 -0.19 -18.50 7.51
C TYR A 31 -1.31 -18.10 8.48
N ASN A 32 -2.50 -18.69 8.29
CA ASN A 32 -3.77 -18.34 8.95
C ASN A 32 -4.35 -16.95 8.57
N GLY A 33 -3.67 -16.18 7.75
CA GLY A 33 -4.17 -14.93 7.18
C GLY A 33 -4.62 -15.11 5.73
N ILE A 34 -3.67 -15.20 4.79
CA ILE A 34 -3.93 -15.45 3.38
C ILE A 34 -4.07 -16.95 3.10
N TRP A 35 -3.27 -17.77 3.78
CA TRP A 35 -3.14 -19.21 3.60
C TRP A 35 -3.59 -19.97 4.83
N ALA A 36 -4.64 -20.78 4.66
CA ALA A 36 -5.14 -21.64 5.73
C ALA A 36 -4.50 -23.05 5.73
N GLY A 37 -3.91 -23.45 4.60
CA GLY A 37 -3.50 -24.84 4.34
C GLY A 37 -4.61 -25.64 3.65
N GLU A 38 -4.22 -26.61 2.82
CA GLU A 38 -5.18 -27.38 1.99
C GLU A 38 -6.08 -28.26 2.83
N ASP A 39 -5.54 -28.85 3.89
CA ASP A 39 -6.27 -29.76 4.81
C ASP A 39 -6.95 -29.04 5.98
N SER A 40 -6.97 -27.68 5.96
CA SER A 40 -7.55 -26.89 7.03
C SER A 40 -9.07 -26.99 7.08
N ALA A 41 -9.64 -27.03 8.29
CA ALA A 41 -11.08 -26.89 8.50
C ALA A 41 -11.60 -25.45 8.18
N ILE A 42 -10.71 -24.47 8.04
CA ILE A 42 -11.05 -23.14 7.58
C ILE A 42 -11.39 -23.23 6.08
N LYS A 43 -12.52 -22.62 5.69
CA LYS A 43 -12.97 -22.62 4.30
C LYS A 43 -11.89 -22.08 3.37
N ASN A 44 -11.39 -22.96 2.50
CA ASN A 44 -10.28 -22.64 1.60
C ASN A 44 -10.47 -23.25 0.21
N GLU A 45 -9.71 -22.73 -0.75
CA GLU A 45 -9.56 -23.31 -2.08
C GLU A 45 -8.06 -23.53 -2.34
N LYS A 46 -7.65 -24.80 -2.39
CA LYS A 46 -6.23 -25.19 -2.51
C LYS A 46 -5.34 -24.44 -1.52
N GLY A 47 -5.78 -24.34 -0.27
CA GLY A 47 -5.12 -23.70 0.85
C GLY A 47 -5.35 -22.19 0.98
N ILE A 48 -5.81 -21.50 -0.06
CA ILE A 48 -6.14 -20.06 -0.01
C ILE A 48 -7.38 -19.84 0.83
N ARG A 49 -7.29 -19.01 1.85
CA ARG A 49 -8.38 -18.65 2.74
C ARG A 49 -9.43 -17.81 2.00
N LEU A 50 -10.69 -18.30 1.92
CA LEU A 50 -11.69 -17.69 1.04
C LEU A 50 -12.29 -16.39 1.57
N ASP A 51 -12.55 -16.27 2.87
CA ASP A 51 -13.09 -15.03 3.46
C ASP A 51 -12.14 -13.84 3.25
N THR A 52 -10.84 -14.04 3.45
CA THR A 52 -9.80 -13.06 3.16
C THR A 52 -9.73 -12.71 1.66
N ALA A 53 -9.71 -13.75 0.82
CA ALA A 53 -9.63 -13.54 -0.63
C ALA A 53 -10.85 -12.78 -1.18
N GLU A 54 -12.07 -13.09 -0.75
CA GLU A 54 -13.27 -12.39 -1.19
C GLU A 54 -13.31 -10.94 -0.70
N ALA A 55 -12.87 -10.67 0.53
CA ALA A 55 -12.78 -9.31 1.06
C ALA A 55 -11.79 -8.46 0.24
N LEU A 56 -10.60 -8.99 -0.06
CA LEU A 56 -9.59 -8.28 -0.87
C LEU A 56 -10.03 -8.11 -2.33
N LYS A 57 -10.71 -9.10 -2.91
CA LYS A 57 -11.30 -8.99 -4.23
C LYS A 57 -12.36 -7.89 -4.30
N LYS A 58 -13.19 -7.73 -3.25
CA LYS A 58 -14.23 -6.70 -3.19
C LYS A 58 -13.64 -5.29 -3.25
N VAL A 59 -12.49 -5.03 -2.61
CA VAL A 59 -11.79 -3.75 -2.72
C VAL A 59 -10.90 -3.65 -3.96
N ALA A 60 -10.91 -4.67 -4.83
CA ALA A 60 -10.16 -4.72 -6.08
C ALA A 60 -8.71 -4.26 -5.89
N LEU A 61 -8.00 -4.91 -4.96
CA LEU A 61 -6.62 -4.56 -4.61
C LEU A 61 -5.75 -4.54 -5.86
N PRO A 62 -5.11 -3.40 -6.23
CA PRO A 62 -4.48 -3.28 -7.55
C PRO A 62 -3.11 -3.93 -7.64
N ALA A 63 -2.36 -3.97 -6.53
CA ALA A 63 -1.07 -4.63 -6.44
C ALA A 63 -0.85 -5.22 -5.05
N LEU A 64 -0.13 -6.34 -5.00
CA LEU A 64 0.29 -6.98 -3.76
C LEU A 64 1.78 -7.27 -3.82
N ARG A 65 2.55 -6.66 -2.92
CA ARG A 65 3.98 -6.88 -2.74
C ARG A 65 4.24 -8.08 -1.85
N TRP A 66 5.18 -8.96 -2.26
CA TRP A 66 5.56 -10.19 -1.56
C TRP A 66 7.01 -10.57 -1.95
N PRO A 67 7.83 -11.37 -1.24
CA PRO A 67 7.50 -12.21 -0.06
C PRO A 67 7.61 -11.46 1.26
N GLY A 68 8.00 -10.22 1.23
CA GLY A 68 8.14 -9.44 2.43
C GLY A 68 8.85 -8.11 2.25
N GLY A 69 9.07 -7.51 3.40
CA GLY A 69 10.05 -6.53 3.77
C GLY A 69 11.36 -7.22 4.12
N CYS A 70 11.73 -7.21 5.42
CA CYS A 70 12.97 -7.82 5.89
C CYS A 70 13.13 -9.31 5.50
N PHE A 71 12.03 -10.05 5.41
CA PHE A 71 12.07 -11.45 5.00
C PHE A 71 12.60 -11.62 3.57
N ALA A 72 12.34 -10.67 2.65
CA ALA A 72 12.72 -10.79 1.25
C ALA A 72 14.23 -11.00 1.08
N ASP A 73 15.06 -10.26 1.84
CA ASP A 73 16.53 -10.32 1.72
C ASP A 73 17.19 -11.52 2.43
N SER A 74 16.37 -12.44 2.95
CA SER A 74 16.79 -13.77 3.45
C SER A 74 16.02 -14.93 2.81
N TYR A 75 15.11 -14.66 1.87
CA TYR A 75 14.27 -15.67 1.23
C TYR A 75 14.91 -16.27 -0.01
N HIS A 76 15.01 -17.60 -0.03
CA HIS A 76 15.44 -18.38 -1.20
C HIS A 76 14.21 -18.97 -1.89
N TRP A 77 13.76 -18.36 -2.97
CA TRP A 77 12.47 -18.65 -3.61
C TRP A 77 12.30 -20.09 -4.08
N LYS A 78 13.42 -20.78 -4.42
CA LYS A 78 13.41 -22.20 -4.80
C LYS A 78 12.95 -23.13 -3.69
N ASP A 79 13.11 -22.72 -2.43
CA ASP A 79 12.59 -23.46 -1.28
C ASP A 79 11.04 -23.50 -1.24
N GLY A 80 10.39 -22.51 -1.86
CA GLY A 80 8.94 -22.34 -1.88
C GLY A 80 8.25 -22.89 -3.12
N ILE A 81 8.90 -23.68 -3.98
CA ILE A 81 8.30 -24.27 -5.18
C ILE A 81 8.40 -25.80 -5.18
N GLY A 82 7.67 -26.45 -6.10
CA GLY A 82 7.63 -27.92 -6.19
C GLY A 82 6.80 -28.58 -5.09
N PRO A 83 6.92 -29.91 -4.90
CA PRO A 83 6.13 -30.69 -3.95
C PRO A 83 6.31 -30.19 -2.53
N LYS A 84 5.23 -29.94 -1.83
CA LYS A 84 5.23 -29.30 -0.49
C LYS A 84 5.92 -30.14 0.59
N ASP A 85 5.86 -31.46 0.49
CA ASP A 85 6.55 -32.40 1.38
C ASP A 85 8.07 -32.38 1.22
N LYS A 86 8.60 -31.83 0.12
CA LYS A 86 10.02 -31.67 -0.18
C LYS A 86 10.57 -30.29 0.19
N ARG A 87 9.70 -29.33 0.49
CA ARG A 87 10.13 -27.97 0.81
C ARG A 87 10.80 -27.90 2.18
N PRO A 88 12.00 -27.30 2.28
CA PRO A 88 12.73 -27.23 3.54
C PRO A 88 12.03 -26.28 4.51
N LYS A 89 12.13 -26.61 5.81
CA LYS A 89 11.81 -25.64 6.87
C LYS A 89 13.04 -24.79 7.12
N ARG A 90 12.85 -23.46 7.19
CA ARG A 90 13.89 -22.47 7.47
C ARG A 90 13.59 -21.71 8.75
N HIS A 91 14.61 -21.09 9.34
CA HIS A 91 14.44 -20.10 10.37
C HIS A 91 14.22 -18.74 9.70
N ASN A 92 13.06 -18.11 9.96
CA ASN A 92 12.83 -16.73 9.59
C ASN A 92 13.59 -15.84 10.57
N LEU A 93 14.75 -15.36 10.14
CA LEU A 93 15.73 -14.65 10.92
C LEU A 93 15.18 -13.40 11.62
N TRP A 94 14.41 -12.60 10.88
CA TRP A 94 13.93 -11.30 11.35
C TRP A 94 12.74 -11.41 12.29
N TRP A 95 11.88 -12.39 12.05
CA TRP A 95 10.63 -12.54 12.78
C TRP A 95 10.64 -13.70 13.78
N ASN A 96 11.82 -14.31 13.97
CA ASN A 96 12.07 -15.39 14.94
C ASN A 96 10.98 -16.49 14.94
N GLN A 97 10.62 -16.94 13.75
CA GLN A 97 9.60 -17.98 13.57
C GLN A 97 10.05 -19.01 12.53
N PRO A 98 9.54 -20.25 12.57
CA PRO A 98 9.81 -21.22 11.53
C PRO A 98 9.08 -20.83 10.24
N GLU A 99 9.80 -20.81 9.10
CA GLU A 99 9.22 -20.72 7.77
C GLU A 99 9.11 -22.13 7.18
N THR A 100 7.89 -22.54 6.84
CA THR A 100 7.60 -23.89 6.35
C THR A 100 7.66 -23.99 4.83
N ASN A 101 7.73 -22.88 4.12
CA ASN A 101 7.70 -22.77 2.68
C ASN A 101 6.45 -23.39 2.01
N GLN A 102 5.35 -23.60 2.77
CA GLN A 102 4.10 -24.14 2.24
C GLN A 102 3.36 -23.15 1.34
N PHE A 103 3.69 -21.88 1.46
CA PHE A 103 3.24 -20.78 0.59
C PHE A 103 4.47 -20.18 -0.08
N GLY A 104 4.58 -20.33 -1.39
CA GLY A 104 5.68 -19.82 -2.19
C GLY A 104 5.19 -19.18 -3.48
N THR A 105 6.03 -19.12 -4.50
CA THR A 105 5.73 -18.42 -5.75
C THR A 105 4.40 -18.87 -6.38
N ASP A 106 4.18 -20.17 -6.52
CA ASP A 106 3.01 -20.70 -7.22
C ASP A 106 1.71 -20.45 -6.42
N GLU A 107 1.77 -20.51 -5.09
CA GLU A 107 0.64 -20.19 -4.21
C GLU A 107 0.35 -18.69 -4.23
N PHE A 108 1.39 -17.85 -4.21
CA PHE A 108 1.25 -16.40 -4.30
C PHE A 108 0.62 -15.96 -5.64
N MET A 109 1.12 -16.49 -6.75
CA MET A 109 0.56 -16.20 -8.08
C MET A 109 -0.90 -16.65 -8.22
N ARG A 110 -1.24 -17.81 -7.64
CA ARG A 110 -2.63 -18.28 -7.57
C ARG A 110 -3.49 -17.36 -6.73
N PHE A 111 -2.99 -16.87 -5.61
CA PHE A 111 -3.70 -15.90 -4.77
C PHE A 111 -3.93 -14.58 -5.52
N CYS A 112 -2.91 -14.04 -6.17
CA CYS A 112 -3.03 -12.82 -6.99
C CYS A 112 -4.08 -12.99 -8.11
N ALA A 113 -4.06 -14.10 -8.83
CA ALA A 113 -5.05 -14.39 -9.87
C ALA A 113 -6.47 -14.52 -9.29
N ARG A 114 -6.62 -15.13 -8.10
CA ARG A 114 -7.91 -15.28 -7.41
C ARG A 114 -8.56 -13.96 -7.05
N ILE A 115 -7.78 -13.00 -6.56
CA ILE A 115 -8.28 -11.69 -6.14
C ILE A 115 -8.23 -10.63 -7.26
N GLY A 116 -7.57 -10.91 -8.38
CA GLY A 116 -7.44 -10.01 -9.52
C GLY A 116 -6.46 -8.87 -9.27
N THR A 117 -5.33 -9.15 -8.60
CA THR A 117 -4.28 -8.17 -8.26
C THR A 117 -3.01 -8.41 -9.05
N GLU A 118 -2.26 -7.35 -9.37
CA GLU A 118 -0.92 -7.45 -9.95
C GLU A 118 0.09 -7.93 -8.89
N PRO A 119 0.88 -8.97 -9.17
CA PRO A 119 1.95 -9.38 -8.29
C PRO A 119 3.12 -8.38 -8.36
N TYR A 120 3.69 -8.06 -7.21
CA TYR A 120 4.93 -7.36 -7.06
C TYR A 120 5.88 -8.23 -6.22
N ILE A 121 6.97 -8.72 -6.81
CA ILE A 121 7.93 -9.60 -6.16
C ILE A 121 9.20 -8.84 -5.79
N CYS A 122 9.66 -9.01 -4.55
CA CYS A 122 10.91 -8.45 -4.07
C CYS A 122 11.99 -9.56 -4.03
N VAL A 123 13.11 -9.37 -4.75
CA VAL A 123 14.21 -10.34 -4.79
C VAL A 123 15.19 -10.13 -3.65
N ASN A 124 15.88 -11.20 -3.26
CA ASN A 124 16.88 -11.23 -2.20
C ASN A 124 18.20 -10.64 -2.68
N VAL A 125 18.56 -9.44 -2.23
CA VAL A 125 19.87 -8.80 -2.46
C VAL A 125 20.78 -8.97 -1.24
N GLY A 126 20.21 -9.11 -0.04
CA GLY A 126 20.95 -9.19 1.21
C GLY A 126 21.80 -10.46 1.35
N SER A 127 21.23 -11.64 1.06
CA SER A 127 21.90 -12.93 1.16
C SER A 127 21.81 -13.78 -0.12
N GLY A 128 21.05 -13.34 -1.12
CA GLY A 128 20.86 -14.01 -2.40
C GLY A 128 21.95 -13.70 -3.43
N THR A 129 21.75 -14.21 -4.63
CA THR A 129 22.66 -13.99 -5.76
C THR A 129 21.93 -13.44 -6.97
N VAL A 130 22.68 -12.81 -7.88
CA VAL A 130 22.17 -12.36 -9.19
C VAL A 130 21.58 -13.54 -9.99
N GLU A 131 22.25 -14.70 -9.96
CA GLU A 131 21.77 -15.91 -10.63
C GLU A 131 20.40 -16.35 -10.07
N GLU A 132 20.24 -16.32 -8.75
CA GLU A 132 18.96 -16.68 -8.10
C GLU A 132 17.85 -15.72 -8.48
N ALA A 133 18.10 -14.42 -8.48
CA ALA A 133 17.13 -13.41 -8.90
C ALA A 133 16.72 -13.57 -10.37
N CYS A 134 17.70 -13.75 -11.27
CA CYS A 134 17.43 -14.01 -12.70
C CYS A 134 16.63 -15.30 -12.93
N ALA A 135 16.99 -16.37 -12.22
CA ALA A 135 16.25 -17.62 -12.30
C ALA A 135 14.80 -17.47 -11.82
N TRP A 136 14.53 -16.59 -10.84
CA TRP A 136 13.16 -16.29 -10.41
C TRP A 136 12.38 -15.49 -11.46
N VAL A 137 13.01 -14.47 -12.05
CA VAL A 137 12.42 -13.73 -13.18
C VAL A 137 12.14 -14.67 -14.35
N GLU A 138 13.08 -15.57 -14.71
CA GLU A 138 12.92 -16.57 -15.76
C GLU A 138 11.77 -17.53 -15.45
N TYR A 139 11.71 -18.05 -14.22
CA TYR A 139 10.61 -18.91 -13.75
C TYR A 139 9.25 -18.25 -13.94
N CYS A 140 9.16 -16.96 -13.61
CA CYS A 140 7.89 -16.24 -13.69
C CYS A 140 7.54 -15.78 -15.12
N ASN A 141 8.50 -15.36 -15.92
CA ASN A 141 8.22 -14.57 -17.12
C ASN A 141 8.65 -15.21 -18.44
N SER A 142 9.56 -16.19 -18.42
CA SER A 142 10.08 -16.74 -19.70
C SER A 142 9.13 -17.78 -20.29
N SER A 143 8.96 -17.70 -21.62
CA SER A 143 8.29 -18.74 -22.44
C SER A 143 9.29 -19.69 -23.10
N GLN A 144 10.61 -19.45 -22.97
CA GLN A 144 11.65 -20.29 -23.54
C GLN A 144 11.65 -21.69 -22.93
N ASP A 145 12.08 -22.70 -23.68
CA ASP A 145 12.18 -24.06 -23.17
C ASP A 145 13.55 -24.25 -22.47
N THR A 146 13.56 -24.08 -21.15
CA THR A 146 14.72 -24.16 -20.28
C THR A 146 14.46 -25.08 -19.09
N ALA A 147 15.49 -25.41 -18.33
CA ALA A 147 15.34 -26.19 -17.09
C ALA A 147 14.43 -25.47 -16.08
N ILE A 148 14.54 -24.14 -15.96
CA ILE A 148 13.76 -23.32 -15.01
C ILE A 148 12.29 -23.28 -15.43
N THR A 149 11.99 -23.01 -16.68
CA THR A 149 10.60 -23.01 -17.18
C THR A 149 10.01 -24.42 -17.23
N GLY A 150 10.84 -25.44 -17.46
CA GLY A 150 10.48 -26.85 -17.32
C GLY A 150 10.02 -27.19 -15.91
N GLN A 151 10.70 -26.66 -14.91
CA GLN A 151 10.30 -26.81 -13.49
C GLN A 151 8.93 -26.16 -13.23
N ARG A 152 8.67 -24.92 -13.74
CA ARG A 152 7.36 -24.27 -13.64
C ARG A 152 6.26 -25.13 -14.26
N ARG A 153 6.49 -25.67 -15.48
CA ARG A 153 5.53 -26.58 -16.14
C ARG A 153 5.28 -27.83 -15.33
N THR A 154 6.30 -28.44 -14.77
CA THR A 154 6.19 -29.62 -13.90
C THR A 154 5.38 -29.31 -12.63
N ASN A 155 5.49 -28.09 -12.11
CA ASN A 155 4.69 -27.60 -10.97
C ASN A 155 3.24 -27.25 -11.34
N GLY A 156 2.81 -27.48 -12.61
CA GLY A 156 1.43 -27.34 -13.05
C GLY A 156 1.12 -25.96 -13.66
N HIS A 157 2.14 -25.17 -14.00
CA HIS A 157 2.00 -23.83 -14.57
C HIS A 157 2.71 -23.72 -15.94
N PRO A 158 2.07 -24.17 -17.04
CA PRO A 158 2.69 -24.19 -18.36
C PRO A 158 3.01 -22.78 -18.89
N GLU A 159 2.12 -21.80 -18.64
CA GLU A 159 2.26 -20.43 -19.13
C GLU A 159 3.04 -19.53 -18.16
N PRO A 160 3.74 -18.50 -18.67
CA PRO A 160 4.37 -17.48 -17.84
C PRO A 160 3.35 -16.73 -16.97
N TYR A 161 3.76 -16.36 -15.75
CA TYR A 161 2.96 -15.51 -14.87
C TYR A 161 2.97 -14.04 -15.29
N ASN A 162 3.98 -13.60 -16.04
CA ASN A 162 4.15 -12.24 -16.53
C ASN A 162 4.21 -11.20 -15.41
N VAL A 163 4.98 -11.46 -14.38
CA VAL A 163 5.18 -10.53 -13.24
C VAL A 163 5.85 -9.26 -13.74
N LYS A 164 5.18 -8.14 -13.54
CA LYS A 164 5.62 -6.84 -14.04
C LYS A 164 6.55 -6.11 -13.07
N PHE A 165 6.26 -6.13 -11.78
CA PHE A 165 6.95 -5.34 -10.76
C PHE A 165 7.93 -6.18 -9.96
N TRP A 166 9.19 -5.71 -9.88
CA TRP A 166 10.27 -6.41 -9.21
C TRP A 166 11.07 -5.45 -8.32
N GLY A 167 11.00 -5.64 -7.01
CA GLY A 167 11.86 -4.97 -6.04
C GLY A 167 13.25 -5.61 -6.05
N VAL A 168 14.28 -4.79 -6.09
CA VAL A 168 15.68 -5.24 -6.02
C VAL A 168 16.18 -4.98 -4.59
N GLY A 169 15.90 -5.93 -3.69
CA GLY A 169 16.15 -5.81 -2.26
C GLY A 169 15.06 -5.04 -1.50
N ASN A 170 15.18 -5.04 -0.19
CA ASN A 170 14.31 -4.35 0.75
C ASN A 170 15.14 -3.73 1.88
N GLU A 171 14.92 -2.45 2.18
CA GLU A 171 15.57 -1.77 3.33
C GLU A 171 17.06 -2.13 3.46
N ASN A 172 17.80 -2.08 2.35
CA ASN A 172 19.18 -2.53 2.32
C ASN A 172 20.12 -1.70 3.21
N TRP A 173 19.68 -0.52 3.65
CA TRP A 173 20.30 0.28 4.71
C TRP A 173 20.13 -0.33 6.13
N GLY A 174 19.21 -1.26 6.30
CA GLY A 174 18.86 -1.92 7.56
C GLY A 174 18.86 -3.44 7.44
N CYS A 175 17.69 -4.05 7.60
CA CYS A 175 17.55 -5.51 7.60
C CYS A 175 17.93 -6.18 6.27
N GLY A 176 17.92 -5.47 5.16
CA GLY A 176 18.37 -5.97 3.87
C GLY A 176 19.89 -5.98 3.68
N GLY A 177 20.69 -5.89 4.77
CA GLY A 177 22.15 -6.06 4.70
C GLY A 177 22.98 -4.95 5.32
N ALA A 178 22.37 -3.93 5.94
CA ALA A 178 23.05 -2.79 6.60
C ALA A 178 24.11 -2.13 5.69
N MET A 179 23.74 -1.85 4.46
CA MET A 179 24.63 -1.36 3.40
C MET A 179 24.75 0.15 3.39
N GLU A 180 25.87 0.66 2.89
CA GLU A 180 25.97 2.05 2.43
C GLU A 180 25.30 2.18 1.06
N PRO A 181 24.72 3.36 0.71
CA PRO A 181 23.99 3.54 -0.54
C PRO A 181 24.85 3.32 -1.79
N GLU A 182 26.16 3.59 -1.75
CA GLU A 182 27.09 3.32 -2.86
C GLU A 182 27.31 1.83 -3.08
N HIS A 183 27.40 1.05 -1.99
CA HIS A 183 27.53 -0.40 -2.08
C HIS A 183 26.24 -1.02 -2.64
N TYR A 184 25.10 -0.59 -2.13
CA TYR A 184 23.81 -1.02 -2.67
C TYR A 184 23.66 -0.64 -4.15
N ALA A 185 24.10 0.54 -4.57
CA ALA A 185 24.05 0.96 -5.98
C ALA A 185 24.89 0.04 -6.89
N ASP A 186 26.07 -0.43 -6.43
CA ASP A 186 26.87 -1.39 -7.19
C ASP A 186 26.17 -2.75 -7.32
N LEU A 187 25.57 -3.25 -6.22
CA LEU A 187 24.76 -4.49 -6.25
C LEU A 187 23.50 -4.30 -7.12
N TYR A 188 22.74 -3.23 -6.91
CA TYR A 188 21.57 -2.92 -7.72
C TYR A 188 21.87 -2.95 -9.20
N ARG A 189 22.94 -2.26 -9.62
CA ARG A 189 23.39 -2.23 -11.03
C ARG A 189 23.65 -3.63 -11.56
N GLN A 190 24.26 -4.49 -10.76
CA GLN A 190 24.57 -5.88 -11.15
C GLN A 190 23.28 -6.70 -11.27
N PHE A 191 22.40 -6.68 -10.27
CA PHE A 191 21.11 -7.38 -10.30
C PHE A 191 20.25 -6.90 -11.47
N ALA A 192 20.01 -5.59 -11.56
CA ALA A 192 19.18 -4.98 -12.59
C ALA A 192 19.69 -5.22 -14.01
N GLY A 193 21.03 -5.18 -14.17
CA GLY A 193 21.69 -5.44 -15.45
C GLY A 193 21.44 -6.84 -16.01
N TYR A 194 21.23 -7.83 -15.15
CA TYR A 194 20.90 -9.21 -15.56
C TYR A 194 19.38 -9.49 -15.52
N MET A 195 18.65 -8.94 -14.55
CA MET A 195 17.21 -9.15 -14.46
C MET A 195 16.43 -8.54 -15.65
N ARG A 196 16.83 -7.33 -16.11
CA ARG A 196 16.18 -6.63 -17.22
C ARG A 196 16.16 -7.46 -18.52
N PRO A 197 17.28 -7.95 -19.06
CA PRO A 197 17.27 -8.76 -20.27
C PRO A 197 16.57 -10.11 -20.08
N THR A 198 16.55 -10.67 -18.86
CA THR A 198 15.83 -11.92 -18.56
C THR A 198 14.32 -11.73 -18.56
N GLY A 199 13.82 -10.61 -18.02
CA GLY A 199 12.39 -10.36 -17.81
C GLY A 199 11.70 -9.53 -18.90
N GLY A 200 12.44 -8.94 -19.82
CA GLY A 200 11.88 -8.06 -20.86
C GLY A 200 11.33 -6.74 -20.28
N ASP A 201 10.05 -6.45 -20.48
CA ASP A 201 9.42 -5.20 -20.03
C ASP A 201 9.00 -5.25 -18.56
N ILE A 202 9.90 -5.67 -17.70
CA ILE A 202 9.71 -5.60 -16.24
C ILE A 202 10.05 -4.21 -15.71
N LYS A 203 9.47 -3.85 -14.57
CA LYS A 203 9.75 -2.61 -13.85
C LYS A 203 10.58 -2.92 -12.62
N LEU A 204 11.76 -2.31 -12.54
CA LEU A 204 12.73 -2.51 -11.47
C LEU A 204 12.63 -1.36 -10.45
N ILE A 205 12.44 -1.74 -9.20
CA ILE A 205 12.24 -0.82 -8.08
C ILE A 205 13.46 -0.92 -7.16
N ALA A 206 14.15 0.20 -6.96
CA ALA A 206 15.30 0.28 -6.07
C ALA A 206 14.86 0.58 -4.64
N CYS A 207 15.54 -0.01 -3.66
CA CYS A 207 15.42 0.41 -2.27
C CYS A 207 15.82 1.88 -2.13
N GLY A 208 14.93 2.69 -1.59
CA GLY A 208 15.14 4.11 -1.30
C GLY A 208 15.17 4.40 0.19
N SER A 209 15.05 5.67 0.53
CA SER A 209 15.25 6.17 1.89
C SER A 209 14.03 6.01 2.81
N HIS A 210 14.27 6.23 4.08
CA HIS A 210 13.25 6.56 5.09
C HIS A 210 13.61 7.92 5.76
N PRO A 211 12.73 8.51 6.57
CA PRO A 211 12.95 9.86 7.14
C PRO A 211 14.25 10.05 7.95
N GLY A 212 14.86 8.97 8.42
CA GLY A 212 16.12 9.01 9.18
C GLY A 212 17.40 9.02 8.35
N ILE A 213 17.32 8.72 7.04
CA ILE A 213 18.47 8.64 6.11
C ILE A 213 18.16 9.30 4.78
N ILE A 214 17.81 10.57 4.81
CA ILE A 214 17.30 11.33 3.65
C ILE A 214 18.29 11.50 2.50
N ASP A 215 19.59 11.32 2.72
CA ASP A 215 20.67 11.40 1.73
C ASP A 215 20.87 10.09 0.94
N TRP A 216 20.25 8.99 1.36
CA TRP A 216 20.36 7.68 0.71
C TRP A 216 20.05 7.74 -0.79
N ASP A 217 18.92 8.34 -1.16
CA ASP A 217 18.45 8.39 -2.55
C ASP A 217 19.42 9.17 -3.45
N GLU A 218 19.95 10.30 -2.97
CA GLU A 218 20.89 11.10 -3.72
C GLU A 218 22.21 10.38 -3.93
N ARG A 219 22.81 9.82 -2.87
CA ARG A 219 24.06 9.05 -2.94
C ARG A 219 23.91 7.84 -3.86
N PHE A 220 22.80 7.11 -3.79
CA PHE A 220 22.46 6.02 -4.70
C PHE A 220 22.42 6.48 -6.16
N LEU A 221 21.68 7.54 -6.47
CA LEU A 221 21.52 8.05 -7.84
C LEU A 221 22.84 8.63 -8.40
N VAL A 222 23.63 9.32 -7.57
CA VAL A 222 24.97 9.80 -7.96
C VAL A 222 25.86 8.65 -8.39
N LYS A 223 25.93 7.60 -7.57
CA LYS A 223 26.73 6.41 -7.85
C LYS A 223 26.23 5.66 -9.09
N LEU A 224 24.91 5.60 -9.28
CA LEU A 224 24.28 4.87 -10.39
C LEU A 224 24.20 5.67 -11.71
N LYS A 225 24.65 6.93 -11.74
CA LYS A 225 24.52 7.84 -12.89
C LYS A 225 24.84 7.21 -14.25
N PRO A 226 25.86 6.34 -14.41
CA PRO A 226 26.16 5.69 -15.70
C PRO A 226 25.10 4.67 -16.15
N ALA A 227 24.17 4.25 -15.26
CA ALA A 227 23.24 3.16 -15.48
C ALA A 227 21.79 3.49 -15.02
N LEU A 228 21.43 4.77 -15.00
CA LEU A 228 20.09 5.23 -14.56
C LEU A 228 18.93 4.61 -15.34
N VAL A 229 19.16 4.20 -16.58
CA VAL A 229 18.20 3.47 -17.43
C VAL A 229 17.74 2.14 -16.82
N LEU A 230 18.44 1.63 -15.83
CA LEU A 230 18.05 0.40 -15.11
C LEU A 230 17.05 0.65 -13.98
N VAL A 231 16.80 1.90 -13.56
CA VAL A 231 15.90 2.25 -12.46
C VAL A 231 14.59 2.78 -13.00
N ASP A 232 13.47 2.08 -12.77
CA ASP A 232 12.14 2.62 -13.08
C ASP A 232 11.57 3.42 -11.91
N TYR A 233 11.80 2.96 -10.67
CA TYR A 233 11.29 3.60 -9.45
C TYR A 233 12.28 3.52 -8.29
N ILE A 234 12.18 4.51 -7.40
CA ILE A 234 12.82 4.49 -6.07
C ILE A 234 11.71 4.34 -5.02
N ALA A 235 11.90 3.41 -4.09
CA ALA A 235 10.96 3.10 -3.03
C ALA A 235 11.25 3.91 -1.75
N LEU A 236 10.22 4.39 -1.07
CA LEU A 236 10.28 5.00 0.25
C LEU A 236 9.60 4.10 1.27
N ASN A 237 10.10 4.08 2.51
CA ASN A 237 9.48 3.38 3.63
C ASN A 237 9.21 4.37 4.76
N ILE A 238 7.93 4.57 5.12
CA ILE A 238 7.54 5.60 6.11
C ILE A 238 6.46 5.08 7.03
N TYR A 239 6.81 4.83 8.29
CA TYR A 239 5.88 4.50 9.36
C TYR A 239 5.65 5.66 10.31
N THR A 240 4.47 5.71 10.91
CA THR A 240 4.14 6.57 12.04
C THR A 240 3.56 5.73 13.18
N GLY A 241 3.78 6.12 14.43
CA GLY A 241 3.27 5.32 15.54
C GLY A 241 4.02 5.53 16.84
N GLY A 242 4.31 4.41 17.55
CA GLY A 242 4.96 4.43 18.87
C GLY A 242 4.00 4.70 20.04
N SER A 243 2.75 5.07 19.77
CA SER A 243 1.67 5.23 20.75
C SER A 243 0.97 3.89 21.02
N PRO A 244 0.09 3.81 22.05
CA PRO A 244 -0.81 2.66 22.22
C PRO A 244 -1.75 2.45 21.03
N GLU A 245 -2.10 1.19 20.74
CA GLU A 245 -3.00 0.85 19.63
C GLU A 245 -4.45 1.28 19.88
N VAL A 246 -4.99 1.14 21.08
CA VAL A 246 -6.37 1.48 21.44
C VAL A 246 -6.42 2.57 22.52
N ASN A 247 -5.65 2.46 23.62
CA ASN A 247 -5.73 3.39 24.74
C ASN A 247 -4.75 4.57 24.60
N PHE A 248 -4.81 5.26 23.47
CA PHE A 248 -3.98 6.43 23.16
C PHE A 248 -4.66 7.74 23.59
N THR A 249 -3.86 8.81 23.74
CA THR A 249 -4.35 10.15 24.08
C THR A 249 -4.71 10.98 22.84
N ASP A 250 -5.41 12.12 23.03
CA ASP A 250 -5.65 13.10 21.95
C ASP A 250 -4.30 13.55 21.32
N GLU A 251 -3.25 13.69 22.12
CA GLU A 251 -1.91 14.06 21.64
C GLU A 251 -1.33 12.96 20.75
N ASP A 252 -1.46 11.69 21.13
CA ASP A 252 -1.01 10.55 20.31
C ASP A 252 -1.77 10.47 19.00
N TYR A 253 -3.07 10.76 19.01
CA TYR A 253 -3.86 10.88 17.77
C TYR A 253 -3.29 11.94 16.85
N TYR A 254 -3.11 13.17 17.34
CA TYR A 254 -2.58 14.25 16.51
C TYR A 254 -1.14 14.02 16.06
N ARG A 255 -0.33 13.30 16.84
CA ARG A 255 1.02 12.86 16.42
C ARG A 255 0.93 11.87 15.26
N THR A 256 -0.03 10.95 15.29
CA THR A 256 -0.28 10.03 14.17
C THR A 256 -0.70 10.82 12.91
N ILE A 257 -1.61 11.78 13.03
CA ILE A 257 -2.04 12.63 11.91
C ILE A 257 -0.87 13.49 11.36
N ALA A 258 0.06 13.92 12.21
CA ALA A 258 1.27 14.64 11.79
C ALA A 258 2.18 13.80 10.88
N GLY A 259 2.13 12.48 10.97
CA GLY A 259 2.85 11.56 10.07
C GLY A 259 2.54 11.79 8.59
N VAL A 260 1.35 12.29 8.26
CA VAL A 260 0.99 12.65 6.87
C VAL A 260 1.86 13.80 6.34
N ILE A 261 2.30 14.73 7.21
CA ILE A 261 3.23 15.82 6.82
C ILE A 261 4.60 15.21 6.50
N THR A 262 5.06 14.27 7.31
CA THR A 262 6.32 13.55 7.04
C THR A 262 6.28 12.82 5.70
N MET A 263 5.17 12.17 5.37
CA MET A 263 4.99 11.54 4.05
C MET A 263 5.04 12.58 2.93
N ASP A 264 4.29 13.69 3.04
CA ASP A 264 4.25 14.78 2.05
C ASP A 264 5.66 15.34 1.77
N ASP A 265 6.43 15.63 2.82
CA ASP A 265 7.79 16.17 2.72
C ASP A 265 8.75 15.19 2.03
N ASN A 266 8.69 13.89 2.39
CA ASN A 266 9.57 12.89 1.79
C ASN A 266 9.21 12.58 0.34
N ILE A 267 7.92 12.53 -0.01
CA ILE A 267 7.48 12.35 -1.40
C ILE A 267 7.91 13.54 -2.25
N LYS A 268 7.76 14.77 -1.76
CA LYS A 268 8.25 15.99 -2.45
C LYS A 268 9.74 15.94 -2.71
N ARG A 269 10.53 15.59 -1.69
CA ARG A 269 11.98 15.47 -1.80
C ARG A 269 12.37 14.42 -2.84
N ALA A 270 11.84 13.19 -2.73
CA ALA A 270 12.15 12.11 -3.65
C ALA A 270 11.68 12.42 -5.09
N SER A 271 10.50 13.04 -5.26
CA SER A 271 9.97 13.45 -6.57
C SER A 271 10.85 14.51 -7.22
N GLY A 272 11.31 15.53 -6.47
CA GLY A 272 12.24 16.55 -6.98
C GLY A 272 13.58 15.96 -7.36
N LEU A 273 14.11 15.07 -6.54
CA LEU A 273 15.37 14.39 -6.79
C LEU A 273 15.30 13.51 -8.05
N THR A 274 14.31 12.60 -8.13
CA THR A 274 14.13 11.71 -9.28
C THR A 274 13.86 12.47 -10.57
N GLN A 275 13.16 13.61 -10.49
CA GLN A 275 12.98 14.52 -11.63
C GLN A 275 14.32 15.08 -12.16
N SER A 276 15.22 15.48 -11.26
CA SER A 276 16.54 16.00 -11.64
C SER A 276 17.37 14.95 -12.39
N TYR A 277 17.29 13.68 -11.98
CA TYR A 277 17.99 12.59 -12.64
C TYR A 277 17.28 12.06 -13.89
N SER A 278 15.97 12.27 -14.02
CA SER A 278 15.20 11.92 -15.23
C SER A 278 15.64 12.72 -16.47
N ALA A 279 16.32 13.84 -16.30
CA ALA A 279 16.92 14.65 -17.38
C ALA A 279 17.99 13.89 -18.21
N TYR A 280 18.49 12.77 -17.71
CA TYR A 280 19.40 11.88 -18.43
C TYR A 280 18.70 10.87 -19.37
N GLY A 281 17.44 11.11 -19.72
CA GLY A 281 16.73 10.41 -20.79
C GLY A 281 15.88 9.21 -20.36
N HIS A 282 15.79 8.91 -19.07
CA HIS A 282 14.91 7.87 -18.53
C HIS A 282 14.13 8.40 -17.33
N PRO A 283 12.77 8.39 -17.37
CA PRO A 283 11.97 8.87 -16.25
C PRO A 283 12.06 7.90 -15.06
N ILE A 284 12.40 8.42 -13.89
CA ILE A 284 12.40 7.66 -12.65
C ILE A 284 11.22 8.13 -11.81
N GLY A 285 10.32 7.22 -11.45
CA GLY A 285 9.18 7.48 -10.57
C GLY A 285 9.50 7.21 -9.10
N VAL A 286 8.51 7.50 -8.24
CA VAL A 286 8.57 7.23 -6.81
C VAL A 286 7.50 6.21 -6.45
N ILE A 287 7.86 5.29 -5.57
CA ILE A 287 6.95 4.33 -4.92
C ILE A 287 7.08 4.51 -3.40
N MET A 288 6.02 4.34 -2.66
CA MET A 288 6.08 4.16 -1.22
C MET A 288 5.84 2.69 -0.91
N ASP A 289 6.93 1.92 -0.78
CA ASP A 289 6.90 0.47 -0.68
C ASP A 289 6.32 -0.03 0.64
N GLU A 290 6.49 0.78 1.69
CA GLU A 290 5.93 0.50 2.99
C GLU A 290 5.45 1.78 3.66
N TRP A 291 4.20 1.77 4.13
CA TRP A 291 3.65 2.84 4.92
C TRP A 291 2.52 2.37 5.82
N GLY A 292 2.25 3.12 6.84
CA GLY A 292 1.16 2.83 7.77
C GLY A 292 1.49 3.22 9.20
N THR A 293 0.71 2.68 10.13
CA THR A 293 0.92 2.86 11.55
C THR A 293 1.64 1.65 12.15
N TRP A 294 2.55 1.91 13.10
CA TRP A 294 3.24 0.89 13.86
C TRP A 294 3.18 1.25 15.34
N TYR A 295 2.32 0.58 16.07
CA TYR A 295 2.08 0.87 17.48
C TYR A 295 2.97 0.02 18.40
N LYS A 296 3.08 0.45 19.67
CA LYS A 296 3.98 -0.19 20.65
C LYS A 296 3.62 -1.65 20.97
N GLU A 297 2.34 -2.05 20.74
CA GLU A 297 1.88 -3.42 20.92
C GLU A 297 2.30 -4.35 19.78
N ALA A 298 2.61 -3.81 18.59
CA ALA A 298 3.06 -4.60 17.44
C ALA A 298 4.53 -4.99 17.61
N VAL A 299 4.76 -6.09 18.31
CA VAL A 299 6.08 -6.64 18.63
C VAL A 299 6.24 -8.04 18.02
N VAL A 300 7.48 -8.52 17.90
CA VAL A 300 7.79 -9.82 17.28
C VAL A 300 7.07 -10.96 18.01
N GLU A 301 6.98 -10.88 19.33
CA GLU A 301 6.39 -11.90 20.21
C GLU A 301 4.90 -12.15 19.93
N ASN A 302 4.17 -11.15 19.44
CA ASN A 302 2.77 -11.30 19.05
C ASN A 302 2.57 -11.39 17.52
N GLY A 303 3.66 -11.54 16.75
CA GLY A 303 3.65 -11.58 15.30
C GLY A 303 3.36 -10.22 14.68
N VAL A 304 3.76 -9.14 15.33
CA VAL A 304 3.62 -7.73 14.90
C VAL A 304 2.15 -7.37 14.63
N CYS A 305 1.25 -7.97 15.40
CA CYS A 305 -0.19 -7.74 15.31
C CYS A 305 -0.58 -6.52 16.14
N GLN A 306 -1.44 -5.68 15.59
CA GLN A 306 -2.04 -4.54 16.30
C GLN A 306 -3.50 -4.36 15.92
N GLN A 307 -4.26 -3.66 16.77
CA GLN A 307 -5.64 -3.26 16.52
C GLN A 307 -5.67 -1.94 15.73
N SER A 308 -6.50 -1.90 14.69
CA SER A 308 -6.81 -0.69 13.92
C SER A 308 -8.11 -0.07 14.43
N THR A 309 -8.12 1.23 14.70
CA THR A 309 -9.26 2.01 15.22
C THR A 309 -9.75 3.03 14.19
N MET A 310 -10.71 3.88 14.58
CA MET A 310 -11.14 5.02 13.74
C MET A 310 -9.98 6.00 13.46
N ARG A 311 -8.97 6.12 14.34
CA ARG A 311 -7.72 6.86 14.10
C ARG A 311 -7.04 6.42 12.81
N ASP A 312 -6.94 5.11 12.59
CA ASP A 312 -6.28 4.53 11.42
C ASP A 312 -7.05 4.81 10.13
N ALA A 313 -8.38 4.82 10.18
CA ALA A 313 -9.21 5.23 9.05
C ALA A 313 -8.97 6.70 8.66
N LEU A 314 -8.91 7.60 9.64
CA LEU A 314 -8.64 9.02 9.38
C LEU A 314 -7.22 9.26 8.86
N PHE A 315 -6.23 8.58 9.44
CA PHE A 315 -4.85 8.61 8.94
C PHE A 315 -4.78 8.11 7.49
N THR A 316 -5.42 6.99 7.17
CA THR A 316 -5.46 6.43 5.81
C THR A 316 -6.11 7.40 4.83
N ALA A 317 -7.26 7.98 5.18
CA ALA A 317 -7.95 8.94 4.31
C ALA A 317 -7.08 10.19 4.04
N ALA A 318 -6.48 10.76 5.09
CA ALA A 318 -5.59 11.90 4.96
C ALA A 318 -4.31 11.57 4.15
N SER A 319 -3.79 10.34 4.27
CA SER A 319 -2.64 9.86 3.50
C SER A 319 -2.99 9.72 2.01
N PHE A 320 -4.15 9.13 1.66
CA PHE A 320 -4.58 9.11 0.26
C PHE A 320 -4.80 10.50 -0.32
N HIS A 321 -5.39 11.45 0.43
CA HIS A 321 -5.49 12.83 -0.01
C HIS A 321 -4.12 13.50 -0.24
N CYS A 322 -3.11 13.10 0.53
CA CYS A 322 -1.73 13.50 0.30
C CYS A 322 -1.18 12.87 -0.99
N PHE A 323 -1.31 11.56 -1.15
CA PHE A 323 -0.78 10.82 -2.30
C PHE A 323 -1.38 11.27 -3.63
N HIS A 324 -2.66 11.59 -3.67
CA HIS A 324 -3.34 12.08 -4.87
C HIS A 324 -2.76 13.39 -5.43
N LYS A 325 -1.97 14.14 -4.66
CA LYS A 325 -1.34 15.39 -5.11
C LYS A 325 -0.13 15.17 -6.01
N PHE A 326 0.44 13.95 -6.02
CA PHE A 326 1.74 13.70 -6.64
C PHE A 326 1.59 12.87 -7.92
N ASP A 327 1.92 13.48 -9.05
CA ASP A 327 1.95 12.83 -10.36
C ASP A 327 3.08 11.79 -10.50
N ARG A 328 4.17 11.97 -9.75
CA ARG A 328 5.33 11.08 -9.75
C ARG A 328 5.23 9.91 -8.78
N LEU A 329 4.30 9.94 -7.83
CA LEU A 329 4.03 8.82 -6.93
C LEU A 329 3.16 7.79 -7.66
N PHE A 330 3.80 6.71 -8.09
CA PHE A 330 3.14 5.71 -8.92
C PHE A 330 2.37 4.64 -8.12
N MET A 331 2.95 4.15 -7.02
CA MET A 331 2.42 3.05 -6.20
C MET A 331 2.66 3.33 -4.72
N THR A 332 1.75 2.84 -3.88
CA THR A 332 1.99 2.75 -2.44
C THR A 332 1.53 1.39 -1.92
N ASN A 333 2.26 0.79 -0.98
CA ASN A 333 1.92 -0.51 -0.40
C ASN A 333 1.77 -0.37 1.11
N MET A 334 0.53 -0.37 1.59
CA MET A 334 0.28 -0.29 3.05
C MET A 334 0.69 -1.59 3.74
N ALA A 335 1.34 -1.48 4.85
CA ALA A 335 1.76 -2.59 5.68
C ALA A 335 0.74 -2.88 6.82
N GLN A 336 0.16 -4.12 6.93
CA GLN A 336 0.19 -5.13 5.88
C GLN A 336 -1.24 -5.63 5.60
N THR A 337 -1.39 -6.57 4.69
CA THR A 337 -2.73 -6.96 4.19
C THR A 337 -3.62 -7.59 5.24
N VAL A 338 -3.09 -8.55 6.04
CA VAL A 338 -3.85 -9.33 7.02
C VAL A 338 -3.05 -9.46 8.32
N ASN A 339 -3.70 -9.25 9.46
CA ASN A 339 -3.21 -9.48 10.83
C ASN A 339 -2.00 -8.66 11.30
N VAL A 340 -1.24 -8.06 10.44
CA VAL A 340 0.05 -7.43 10.75
C VAL A 340 -0.04 -5.93 10.55
N LEU A 341 0.47 -5.16 11.52
CA LEU A 341 0.48 -3.70 11.50
C LEU A 341 -0.92 -3.13 11.16
N GLN A 342 -1.01 -2.14 10.25
CA GLN A 342 -2.28 -1.51 9.87
C GLN A 342 -3.05 -2.39 8.85
N ALA A 343 -3.43 -3.59 9.27
CA ALA A 343 -4.08 -4.58 8.41
C ALA A 343 -5.48 -4.14 7.95
N LEU A 344 -5.85 -4.55 6.73
CA LEU A 344 -7.24 -4.44 6.25
C LEU A 344 -8.17 -5.43 6.93
N ILE A 345 -7.65 -6.63 7.25
CA ILE A 345 -8.42 -7.75 7.76
C ILE A 345 -7.69 -8.35 8.96
N LEU A 346 -8.43 -8.62 10.02
CA LEU A 346 -7.95 -9.43 11.13
C LEU A 346 -8.63 -10.80 11.10
N THR A 347 -7.89 -11.87 11.43
CA THR A 347 -8.41 -13.25 11.44
C THR A 347 -8.16 -13.95 12.77
N LYS A 348 -9.12 -14.80 13.20
CA LYS A 348 -8.99 -15.65 14.39
C LYS A 348 -9.78 -16.94 14.16
N GLY A 349 -9.06 -18.07 14.05
CA GLY A 349 -9.69 -19.33 13.64
C GLY A 349 -10.43 -19.16 12.30
N SER A 350 -11.70 -19.54 12.23
CA SER A 350 -12.55 -19.38 11.03
C SER A 350 -13.20 -18.01 10.87
N LYS A 351 -12.98 -17.07 11.81
CA LYS A 351 -13.54 -15.73 11.74
C LYS A 351 -12.58 -14.77 11.05
N ALA A 352 -13.15 -13.81 10.30
CA ALA A 352 -12.45 -12.64 9.78
C ALA A 352 -13.26 -11.39 10.11
N VAL A 353 -12.58 -10.27 10.37
CA VAL A 353 -13.19 -8.96 10.63
C VAL A 353 -12.49 -7.89 9.79
N LEU A 354 -13.27 -7.02 9.18
CA LEU A 354 -12.79 -5.90 8.40
C LEU A 354 -12.44 -4.75 9.34
N THR A 355 -11.28 -4.15 9.18
CA THR A 355 -10.87 -3.01 10.01
C THR A 355 -11.46 -1.68 9.49
N PRO A 356 -11.45 -0.61 10.28
CA PRO A 356 -11.82 0.71 9.80
C PRO A 356 -11.01 1.17 8.58
N THR A 357 -9.74 0.78 8.48
CA THR A 357 -8.86 1.02 7.33
C THR A 357 -9.41 0.39 6.04
N TYR A 358 -9.94 -0.84 6.09
CA TYR A 358 -10.55 -1.51 4.94
C TYR A 358 -11.66 -0.67 4.32
N HIS A 359 -12.50 -0.06 5.14
CA HIS A 359 -13.62 0.73 4.67
C HIS A 359 -13.19 2.01 3.96
N VAL A 360 -12.07 2.60 4.32
CA VAL A 360 -11.50 3.73 3.56
C VAL A 360 -11.06 3.28 2.17
N TYR A 361 -10.39 2.14 2.05
CA TYR A 361 -10.04 1.56 0.75
C TYR A 361 -11.28 1.36 -0.12
N GLU A 362 -12.36 0.77 0.45
CA GLU A 362 -13.62 0.55 -0.25
C GLU A 362 -14.28 1.86 -0.71
N MET A 363 -14.32 2.87 0.15
CA MET A 363 -14.93 4.17 -0.16
C MET A 363 -14.16 4.98 -1.20
N PHE A 364 -12.84 4.79 -1.29
CA PHE A 364 -11.96 5.56 -2.16
C PHE A 364 -11.69 4.92 -3.53
N MET A 365 -12.19 3.70 -3.76
CA MET A 365 -12.06 3.02 -5.07
C MET A 365 -12.41 3.89 -6.28
N PRO A 366 -13.43 4.77 -6.24
CA PRO A 366 -13.80 5.59 -7.39
C PRO A 366 -12.73 6.60 -7.82
N HIS A 367 -11.77 6.94 -6.98
CA HIS A 367 -10.66 7.82 -7.34
C HIS A 367 -9.62 7.18 -8.27
N ARG A 368 -9.58 5.83 -8.35
CA ARG A 368 -8.59 5.08 -9.14
C ARG A 368 -8.74 5.39 -10.62
N ASP A 369 -7.62 5.70 -11.28
CA ASP A 369 -7.52 6.08 -12.69
C ASP A 369 -8.32 7.34 -13.09
N ALA A 370 -9.00 8.00 -12.15
CA ALA A 370 -9.66 9.27 -12.37
C ALA A 370 -8.65 10.42 -12.37
N ALA A 371 -8.96 11.51 -13.07
CA ALA A 371 -8.11 12.68 -13.09
C ALA A 371 -8.34 13.55 -11.84
N VAL A 372 -7.28 13.92 -11.15
CA VAL A 372 -7.34 14.90 -10.04
C VAL A 372 -7.92 16.21 -10.56
N VAL A 373 -8.78 16.83 -9.77
CA VAL A 373 -9.30 18.17 -10.03
C VAL A 373 -9.14 19.05 -8.78
N PRO A 374 -8.98 20.38 -8.94
CA PRO A 374 -8.83 21.26 -7.79
C PRO A 374 -10.00 21.19 -6.81
N ALA A 375 -9.65 21.11 -5.54
CA ALA A 375 -10.54 21.19 -4.40
C ALA A 375 -10.01 22.26 -3.44
N GLU A 376 -10.59 23.46 -3.51
CA GLU A 376 -10.17 24.63 -2.73
C GLU A 376 -10.96 24.71 -1.43
N LEU A 377 -10.26 24.92 -0.31
CA LEU A 377 -10.84 25.02 1.02
C LEU A 377 -10.74 26.45 1.56
N ASN A 378 -11.85 27.13 1.72
CA ASN A 378 -11.91 28.47 2.30
C ASN A 378 -12.51 28.43 3.70
N GLY A 379 -11.80 29.02 4.68
CA GLY A 379 -12.21 29.03 6.08
C GLY A 379 -12.02 27.67 6.77
N ASN A 380 -11.03 26.87 6.35
CA ASN A 380 -10.67 25.61 6.99
C ASN A 380 -10.01 25.88 8.36
N PRO A 381 -10.56 25.35 9.48
CA PRO A 381 -9.91 25.49 10.77
C PRO A 381 -8.54 24.80 10.81
N ALA A 382 -7.62 25.35 11.59
CA ALA A 382 -6.33 24.74 11.80
C ALA A 382 -6.29 23.91 13.09
N LEU A 383 -5.75 22.71 13.01
CA LEU A 383 -5.38 21.87 14.14
C LEU A 383 -3.95 22.21 14.58
N ASN A 384 -3.74 22.37 15.89
CA ASN A 384 -2.41 22.48 16.46
C ASN A 384 -1.87 21.08 16.72
N LEU A 385 -0.74 20.76 16.12
CA LEU A 385 -0.07 19.47 16.29
C LEU A 385 0.93 19.52 17.46
N PRO A 386 1.25 18.36 18.08
CA PRO A 386 2.14 18.29 19.24
C PRO A 386 3.57 18.83 18.98
N ASP A 387 4.03 18.77 17.72
CA ASP A 387 5.34 19.30 17.29
C ASP A 387 5.32 20.81 17.00
N GLY A 388 4.24 21.51 17.34
CA GLY A 388 4.04 22.94 17.08
C GLY A 388 3.65 23.29 15.63
N LYS A 389 3.60 22.31 14.74
CA LYS A 389 3.10 22.52 13.38
C LYS A 389 1.58 22.69 13.37
N LYS A 390 1.06 23.17 12.26
CA LYS A 390 -0.38 23.27 12.01
C LYS A 390 -0.75 22.38 10.84
N LYS A 391 -1.93 21.81 10.91
CA LYS A 391 -2.56 21.06 9.83
C LYS A 391 -4.01 21.49 9.70
N ASP A 392 -4.52 21.51 8.49
CA ASP A 392 -5.93 21.74 8.22
C ASP A 392 -6.80 20.66 8.88
N ALA A 393 -7.87 21.07 9.54
CA ALA A 393 -8.82 20.17 10.18
C ALA A 393 -9.58 19.30 9.16
N VAL A 394 -9.85 19.86 7.98
CA VAL A 394 -10.46 19.12 6.89
C VAL A 394 -9.43 18.84 5.81
N SER A 395 -9.31 17.58 5.43
CA SER A 395 -8.57 17.12 4.27
C SER A 395 -9.53 16.71 3.16
N VAL A 396 -9.24 17.03 1.91
CA VAL A 396 -10.11 16.74 0.77
C VAL A 396 -9.31 16.28 -0.45
N SER A 397 -9.89 15.39 -1.23
CA SER A 397 -9.46 15.11 -2.59
C SER A 397 -10.67 15.02 -3.52
N ALA A 398 -10.52 15.50 -4.74
CA ALA A 398 -11.54 15.41 -5.77
C ALA A 398 -10.95 14.88 -7.07
N SER A 399 -11.71 14.06 -7.79
CA SER A 399 -11.30 13.53 -9.09
C SER A 399 -12.50 13.32 -10.00
N VAL A 400 -12.27 13.37 -11.31
CA VAL A 400 -13.30 13.20 -12.32
C VAL A 400 -12.94 12.02 -13.22
N SER A 401 -13.95 11.22 -13.60
CA SER A 401 -13.79 10.10 -14.53
C SER A 401 -13.24 10.55 -15.89
N ASP A 402 -12.66 9.63 -16.67
CA ASP A 402 -12.07 9.94 -17.98
C ASP A 402 -13.08 10.56 -18.94
N ASP A 403 -14.32 10.07 -18.92
CA ASP A 403 -15.42 10.60 -19.75
C ASP A 403 -16.00 11.93 -19.23
N GLY A 404 -15.54 12.41 -18.07
CA GLY A 404 -15.97 13.66 -17.46
C GLY A 404 -17.38 13.65 -16.87
N LYS A 405 -18.01 12.47 -16.70
CA LYS A 405 -19.41 12.36 -16.28
C LYS A 405 -19.62 12.01 -14.82
N GLU A 406 -18.59 11.49 -14.15
CA GLU A 406 -18.62 11.16 -12.72
C GLU A 406 -17.57 11.99 -11.97
N LEU A 407 -17.98 12.62 -10.88
CA LEU A 407 -17.12 13.38 -9.96
C LEU A 407 -17.13 12.67 -8.61
N PHE A 408 -15.93 12.41 -8.09
CA PHE A 408 -15.72 11.81 -6.78
C PHE A 408 -15.06 12.82 -5.85
N VAL A 409 -15.62 12.98 -4.66
CA VAL A 409 -15.09 13.89 -3.63
C VAL A 409 -14.99 13.12 -2.32
N SER A 410 -13.81 12.99 -1.78
CA SER A 410 -13.58 12.42 -0.45
C SER A 410 -13.12 13.50 0.52
N ILE A 411 -13.72 13.53 1.72
CA ILE A 411 -13.56 14.56 2.74
C ILE A 411 -13.29 13.85 4.06
N ALA A 412 -12.20 14.19 4.75
CA ALA A 412 -11.91 13.72 6.09
C ALA A 412 -11.92 14.89 7.07
N ASN A 413 -12.80 14.85 8.07
CA ASN A 413 -12.74 15.74 9.20
C ASN A 413 -11.86 15.12 10.29
N LEU A 414 -10.66 15.68 10.46
CA LEU A 414 -9.62 15.22 11.37
C LEU A 414 -9.74 15.80 12.79
N ASP A 415 -10.70 16.71 13.02
CA ASP A 415 -10.93 17.28 14.35
C ASP A 415 -11.65 16.25 15.24
N LEU A 416 -11.13 16.03 16.44
CA LEU A 416 -11.69 15.09 17.42
C LEU A 416 -13.01 15.56 18.02
N LYS A 417 -13.27 16.87 18.04
CA LYS A 417 -14.35 17.48 18.87
C LYS A 417 -15.38 18.22 18.04
N ASN A 418 -14.95 18.83 16.93
CA ASN A 418 -15.79 19.77 16.21
C ASN A 418 -16.35 19.17 14.92
N ASN A 419 -17.67 19.21 14.79
CA ASN A 419 -18.30 19.04 13.48
C ASN A 419 -17.94 20.25 12.59
N ILE A 420 -17.76 20.01 11.30
CA ILE A 420 -17.51 21.06 10.33
C ILE A 420 -18.76 21.27 9.47
N ASP A 421 -19.27 22.49 9.48
CA ASP A 421 -20.28 22.93 8.52
C ASP A 421 -19.57 23.51 7.29
N ALA A 422 -19.81 22.91 6.12
CA ALA A 422 -19.20 23.33 4.87
C ALA A 422 -20.19 23.28 3.71
N ASP A 423 -20.11 24.28 2.85
CA ASP A 423 -20.85 24.35 1.59
C ASP A 423 -20.00 23.73 0.47
N LEU A 424 -20.44 22.58 -0.05
CA LEU A 424 -19.78 21.91 -1.17
C LEU A 424 -20.30 22.47 -2.49
N ARG A 425 -19.48 23.22 -3.20
CA ARG A 425 -19.80 23.85 -4.48
C ARG A 425 -19.00 23.25 -5.62
N VAL A 426 -19.71 22.93 -6.70
CA VAL A 426 -19.07 22.55 -7.97
C VAL A 426 -19.21 23.74 -8.93
N ILE A 427 -18.08 24.31 -9.32
CA ILE A 427 -18.01 25.39 -10.33
C ILE A 427 -17.75 24.73 -11.67
N SER A 428 -18.78 24.70 -12.52
CA SER A 428 -18.77 23.95 -13.76
C SER A 428 -19.79 24.55 -14.75
N GLY A 429 -19.53 24.40 -16.05
CA GLY A 429 -20.52 24.65 -17.11
C GLY A 429 -21.62 23.60 -17.20
N GLN A 430 -21.45 22.48 -16.48
CA GLN A 430 -22.42 21.39 -16.42
C GLN A 430 -23.10 21.36 -15.04
N LYS A 431 -24.33 20.84 -15.00
CA LYS A 431 -25.04 20.60 -13.73
C LYS A 431 -24.64 19.25 -13.18
N TRP A 432 -24.30 19.21 -11.88
CA TRP A 432 -23.92 18.01 -11.14
C TRP A 432 -24.94 17.67 -10.09
N GLU A 433 -25.28 16.39 -9.96
CA GLU A 433 -26.17 15.88 -8.92
C GLU A 433 -25.50 14.80 -8.09
N ILE A 434 -25.67 14.84 -6.79
CA ILE A 434 -25.23 13.80 -5.87
C ILE A 434 -26.01 12.52 -6.17
N LYS A 435 -25.32 11.42 -6.36
CA LYS A 435 -25.90 10.08 -6.56
C LYS A 435 -25.70 9.17 -5.35
N GLU A 436 -24.60 9.37 -4.63
CA GLU A 436 -24.26 8.56 -3.47
C GLU A 436 -23.48 9.39 -2.46
N ILE A 437 -23.76 9.22 -1.18
CA ILE A 437 -22.96 9.71 -0.07
C ILE A 437 -22.75 8.52 0.87
N ARG A 438 -21.48 8.18 1.12
CA ARG A 438 -21.09 7.22 2.15
C ARG A 438 -20.29 7.92 3.24
N GLN A 439 -20.59 7.62 4.49
CA GLN A 439 -19.88 8.23 5.61
C GLN A 439 -19.43 7.15 6.60
N LEU A 440 -18.15 7.20 6.95
CA LEU A 440 -17.54 6.41 8.01
C LEU A 440 -17.32 7.35 9.19
N SER A 441 -17.90 7.01 10.32
CA SER A 441 -17.76 7.78 11.57
C SER A 441 -17.93 6.87 12.78
N ALA A 442 -17.45 7.29 13.92
CA ALA A 442 -17.61 6.60 15.18
C ALA A 442 -17.98 7.57 16.29
N LYS A 443 -18.49 7.07 17.41
CA LYS A 443 -18.80 7.88 18.59
C LYS A 443 -17.52 8.32 19.32
N ASP A 444 -16.48 7.53 19.19
CA ASP A 444 -15.19 7.72 19.86
C ASP A 444 -14.06 7.31 18.90
N ILE A 445 -12.92 8.01 18.97
CA ILE A 445 -11.76 7.76 18.11
C ILE A 445 -11.13 6.39 18.34
N HIS A 446 -11.33 5.78 19.52
CA HIS A 446 -10.83 4.45 19.87
C HIS A 446 -11.73 3.31 19.38
N THR A 447 -12.91 3.64 18.84
CA THR A 447 -13.85 2.63 18.33
C THR A 447 -13.20 1.80 17.22
N HIS A 448 -13.34 0.49 17.30
CA HIS A 448 -12.80 -0.48 16.37
C HIS A 448 -13.69 -1.71 16.23
N ASN A 449 -13.49 -2.45 15.16
CA ASN A 449 -14.22 -3.69 14.91
C ASN A 449 -13.53 -4.86 15.61
N THR A 450 -14.31 -5.73 16.25
CA THR A 450 -13.85 -6.93 16.94
C THR A 450 -14.49 -8.18 16.32
N PHE A 451 -14.02 -9.38 16.69
CA PHE A 451 -14.63 -10.64 16.24
C PHE A 451 -16.04 -10.89 16.81
N GLU A 452 -16.37 -10.21 17.88
CA GLU A 452 -17.69 -10.24 18.55
C GLU A 452 -18.61 -9.14 17.99
N GLU A 453 -18.07 -7.97 17.67
CA GLU A 453 -18.77 -6.81 17.14
C GLU A 453 -18.08 -6.31 15.85
N PRO A 454 -18.28 -6.99 14.70
CA PRO A 454 -17.50 -6.75 13.49
C PRO A 454 -17.89 -5.48 12.73
N ASP A 455 -18.98 -4.82 13.11
CA ASP A 455 -19.61 -3.70 12.40
C ASP A 455 -19.70 -2.41 13.22
N MET A 456 -18.92 -2.27 14.29
CA MET A 456 -18.91 -1.05 15.14
C MET A 456 -18.50 0.20 14.35
N VAL A 457 -17.58 0.02 13.39
CA VAL A 457 -17.14 1.06 12.46
C VAL A 457 -17.33 0.52 11.04
N LYS A 458 -18.39 0.99 10.37
CA LYS A 458 -18.67 0.69 8.97
C LYS A 458 -19.33 1.89 8.27
N PRO A 459 -19.17 2.01 6.94
CA PRO A 459 -19.79 3.10 6.21
C PRO A 459 -21.32 3.04 6.26
N ALA A 460 -21.94 4.18 6.53
CA ALA A 460 -23.37 4.37 6.39
C ALA A 460 -23.69 5.15 5.09
N GLU A 461 -24.74 4.75 4.39
CA GLU A 461 -25.27 5.51 3.25
C GLU A 461 -26.14 6.67 3.77
N ILE A 462 -25.85 7.88 3.29
CA ILE A 462 -26.62 9.08 3.63
C ILE A 462 -27.51 9.45 2.45
N ARG A 463 -28.82 9.40 2.67
CA ARG A 463 -29.82 9.78 1.66
C ARG A 463 -30.06 11.28 1.69
N ALA A 464 -29.28 12.05 0.93
CA ALA A 464 -29.44 13.50 0.83
C ALA A 464 -29.08 13.98 -0.60
N LYS A 465 -29.70 15.11 -1.00
CA LYS A 465 -29.37 15.79 -2.27
C LYS A 465 -28.23 16.81 -2.10
N GLU A 466 -27.88 17.14 -0.87
CA GLU A 466 -26.77 18.02 -0.49
C GLU A 466 -26.14 17.50 0.80
N ILE A 467 -24.90 17.83 1.03
CA ILE A 467 -24.21 17.57 2.29
C ILE A 467 -23.56 18.86 2.77
N LYS A 468 -23.85 19.24 4.01
CA LYS A 468 -23.35 20.49 4.63
C LYS A 468 -22.64 20.26 5.95
N LYS A 469 -22.82 19.09 6.57
CA LYS A 469 -22.26 18.78 7.89
C LYS A 469 -21.37 17.55 7.82
N PHE A 470 -20.13 17.70 8.25
CA PHE A 470 -19.13 16.66 8.35
C PHE A 470 -18.83 16.43 9.84
N PRO A 471 -19.30 15.34 10.43
CA PRO A 471 -19.07 15.05 11.85
C PRO A 471 -17.60 15.07 12.23
N ALA A 472 -17.29 15.36 13.47
CA ALA A 472 -15.96 15.12 14.02
C ALA A 472 -15.55 13.67 13.75
N MET A 473 -14.26 13.43 13.55
CA MET A 473 -13.71 12.07 13.34
C MET A 473 -14.46 11.30 12.23
N SER A 474 -14.63 11.89 11.04
CA SER A 474 -15.36 11.23 9.96
C SER A 474 -14.67 11.27 8.62
N VAL A 475 -14.95 10.25 7.80
CA VAL A 475 -14.58 10.20 6.38
C VAL A 475 -15.85 10.14 5.56
N THR A 476 -16.02 11.08 4.63
CA THR A 476 -17.20 11.17 3.77
C THR A 476 -16.78 11.05 2.31
N ALA A 477 -17.40 10.14 1.57
CA ALA A 477 -17.23 10.00 0.12
C ALA A 477 -18.51 10.38 -0.59
N VAL A 478 -18.41 11.28 -1.56
CA VAL A 478 -19.55 11.79 -2.36
C VAL A 478 -19.30 11.44 -3.83
N LYS A 479 -20.25 10.76 -4.43
CA LYS A 479 -20.28 10.49 -5.87
C LYS A 479 -21.34 11.38 -6.52
N MET A 480 -20.95 12.13 -7.56
CA MET A 480 -21.85 12.98 -8.33
C MET A 480 -21.81 12.59 -9.81
N LYS A 481 -22.89 12.85 -10.51
CA LYS A 481 -22.97 12.68 -11.96
C LYS A 481 -23.49 13.94 -12.63
N THR A 482 -23.05 14.15 -13.87
CA THR A 482 -23.62 15.18 -14.74
C THR A 482 -25.06 14.82 -15.08
N VAL A 483 -25.91 15.84 -15.16
CA VAL A 483 -27.29 15.74 -15.69
C VAL A 483 -27.39 16.57 -16.96
N SER A 484 -27.98 15.95 -17.96
CA SER A 484 -28.30 16.60 -19.24
C SER A 484 -29.36 17.67 -19.07
#